data_80ccc93ac52c2cff070dda0d76b36332
#
_entry.id   80ccc93ac52c2cff070dda0d76b36332
#
_cell.length_a   1.000
_cell.length_b   1.000
_cell.length_c   1.000
_cell.angle_alpha   90.00
_cell.angle_beta   90.00
_cell.angle_gamma   90.00
#
_symmetry.space_group_name_H-M   'P 1'
#
loop_
_entity.id
_entity.type
_entity.pdbx_description
1 polymer ?
#
loop_
_entity_poly.entity_id
_entity_poly.type
_entity_poly.pdbx_seq_one_letter_code
_entity_poly.pdbx_strand_id
1 'polypeptide(L)'
;LNPNRRETLVGLVTTLGLLSARNARGQAAVERVTLLHTNDTHSRLDPFENGKLAGLGGIARRATLIRRIRANNPHTLVLDAGDTFQGTPYFNAFAGHAEYETMSAAGYDCVTLGNHDFDKGVDGLVSAMQKARFSFVCANYDIDAPGLRARVVPTEVRVVGGRRIGLFGLGVNFKNLVAASYHAGVRYTPPVPAAAAAVKHLRETEGVDAVVALSHLGYFGHDDEPGDVELAEAVDGIDVVIGGHTHSFLDKPHIVERKTGGRTHIVQVGFAGTHLGQVDLMFPARGPAQVATTIHTVQVA
;
A
#
# COMPACT_ATOMS: atom_id res chain seq x y z
N LEU A 1 50.96 -15.14 -71.53
CA LEU A 1 50.93 -13.77 -71.89
C LEU A 1 49.87 -13.00 -71.10
N ASN A 2 50.44 -12.33 -70.21
CA ASN A 2 50.08 -11.09 -69.54
C ASN A 2 48.88 -11.06 -68.53
N PRO A 3 49.18 -10.32 -67.51
CA PRO A 3 48.59 -10.49 -66.19
C PRO A 3 47.71 -9.27 -65.80
N ASN A 4 47.23 -9.31 -64.55
CA ASN A 4 46.75 -8.19 -63.76
C ASN A 4 45.40 -7.53 -64.17
N ARG A 5 44.38 -7.87 -63.45
CA ARG A 5 43.49 -6.84 -62.84
C ARG A 5 43.02 -7.32 -61.48
N ARG A 6 43.59 -6.73 -60.43
CA ARG A 6 43.01 -6.66 -59.13
C ARG A 6 41.88 -5.65 -59.21
N GLU A 7 40.68 -6.09 -59.17
CA GLU A 7 39.53 -5.18 -58.90
C GLU A 7 39.23 -5.25 -57.41
N THR A 8 39.43 -4.11 -56.81
CA THR A 8 39.12 -3.82 -55.42
C THR A 8 37.63 -3.78 -55.24
N LEU A 9 37.01 -4.79 -54.65
CA LEU A 9 35.64 -4.72 -54.18
C LEU A 9 35.63 -3.90 -52.87
N VAL A 10 35.23 -2.62 -53.01
CA VAL A 10 34.88 -1.79 -51.89
C VAL A 10 33.52 -2.23 -51.39
N GLY A 11 33.53 -2.89 -50.23
CA GLY A 11 32.33 -3.34 -49.56
C GLY A 11 31.47 -2.16 -49.13
N LEU A 12 30.29 -2.08 -49.70
CA LEU A 12 29.20 -1.23 -49.22
C LEU A 12 28.58 -1.93 -48.00
N VAL A 13 29.05 -1.62 -46.80
CA VAL A 13 28.40 -1.98 -45.55
C VAL A 13 27.21 -1.05 -45.39
N THR A 14 26.08 -1.47 -45.87
CA THR A 14 24.81 -0.82 -45.62
C THR A 14 24.43 -1.07 -44.14
N THR A 15 24.48 -0.01 -43.36
CA THR A 15 23.92 0.13 -42.03
C THR A 15 22.41 -0.11 -42.05
N LEU A 16 21.99 -1.37 -41.95
CA LEU A 16 20.61 -1.80 -41.68
C LEU A 16 20.53 -2.28 -40.22
N GLY A 17 20.63 -1.38 -39.30
CA GLY A 17 20.63 -1.78 -37.90
C GLY A 17 20.22 -0.70 -36.92
N LEU A 18 19.19 0.11 -37.20
CA LEU A 18 18.70 1.09 -36.22
C LEU A 18 17.23 1.51 -36.45
N LEU A 19 16.35 0.58 -36.78
CA LEU A 19 14.92 0.88 -36.96
C LEU A 19 13.96 -0.15 -36.34
N SER A 20 14.39 -0.90 -35.32
CA SER A 20 13.50 -1.85 -34.63
C SER A 20 13.23 -1.54 -33.16
N ALA A 21 13.45 -0.31 -32.70
CA ALA A 21 13.22 0.09 -31.31
C ALA A 21 12.22 1.24 -31.13
N ARG A 22 11.21 1.37 -32.01
CA ARG A 22 10.20 2.42 -31.87
C ARG A 22 8.79 2.00 -32.23
N ASN A 23 8.33 0.88 -31.68
CA ASN A 23 6.92 0.52 -31.71
C ASN A 23 6.39 -0.03 -30.37
N ALA A 24 6.96 0.41 -29.24
CA ALA A 24 6.18 0.51 -28.01
C ALA A 24 5.41 1.85 -28.13
N ARG A 25 4.26 1.83 -28.82
CA ARG A 25 3.23 2.85 -28.62
C ARG A 25 2.90 2.80 -27.14
N GLY A 26 3.51 3.66 -26.34
CA GLY A 26 3.20 3.82 -24.94
C GLY A 26 1.70 4.07 -24.83
N GLN A 27 0.98 3.15 -24.23
CA GLN A 27 -0.43 3.35 -23.93
C GLN A 27 -0.52 4.66 -23.15
N ALA A 28 -1.38 5.59 -23.56
CA ALA A 28 -1.56 6.84 -22.85
C ALA A 28 -1.90 6.55 -21.40
N ALA A 29 -1.24 7.24 -20.46
CA ALA A 29 -1.50 7.05 -19.04
C ALA A 29 -2.96 7.40 -18.73
N VAL A 30 -3.58 6.63 -17.84
CA VAL A 30 -4.98 6.82 -17.48
C VAL A 30 -5.20 8.12 -16.70
N GLU A 31 -6.40 8.66 -16.79
CA GLU A 31 -6.80 9.86 -16.05
C GLU A 31 -7.19 9.55 -14.58
N ARG A 32 -7.48 8.27 -14.25
CA ARG A 32 -7.90 7.84 -12.92
C ARG A 32 -7.25 6.53 -12.51
N VAL A 33 -6.74 6.49 -11.27
CA VAL A 33 -6.37 5.27 -10.54
C VAL A 33 -7.21 5.21 -9.27
N THR A 34 -7.83 4.07 -9.02
CA THR A 34 -8.61 3.82 -7.80
C THR A 34 -7.77 3.07 -6.78
N LEU A 35 -7.75 3.55 -5.55
CA LEU A 35 -7.22 2.85 -4.38
C LEU A 35 -8.40 2.39 -3.53
N LEU A 36 -8.53 1.08 -3.35
CA LEU A 36 -9.43 0.51 -2.36
C LEU A 36 -8.63 0.24 -1.10
N HIS A 37 -9.20 0.49 0.07
CA HIS A 37 -8.46 0.26 1.30
C HIS A 37 -9.29 -0.27 2.45
N THR A 38 -8.62 -0.99 3.33
CA THR A 38 -9.06 -1.40 4.65
C THR A 38 -7.98 -1.11 5.68
N ASN A 39 -8.31 -1.23 6.94
CA ASN A 39 -7.43 -1.15 8.08
C ASN A 39 -8.04 -1.97 9.23
N ASP A 40 -7.22 -2.42 10.17
CA ASP A 40 -7.65 -3.03 11.43
C ASP A 40 -8.72 -4.11 11.22
N THR A 41 -8.45 -5.05 10.32
CA THR A 41 -9.42 -6.10 9.98
C THR A 41 -9.57 -7.15 11.06
N HIS A 42 -8.57 -7.31 11.94
CA HIS A 42 -8.61 -8.07 13.18
C HIS A 42 -9.21 -9.47 13.02
N SER A 43 -8.67 -10.23 12.06
CA SER A 43 -9.10 -11.61 11.76
C SER A 43 -10.61 -11.77 11.49
N ARG A 44 -11.33 -10.67 11.24
CA ARG A 44 -12.78 -10.73 10.98
C ARG A 44 -13.04 -11.25 9.57
N LEU A 45 -13.00 -12.59 9.44
CA LEU A 45 -13.27 -13.27 8.15
C LEU A 45 -14.76 -13.43 7.90
N ASP A 46 -15.55 -13.70 8.95
CA ASP A 46 -17.00 -13.78 8.87
C ASP A 46 -17.68 -12.43 9.15
N PRO A 47 -18.89 -12.20 8.64
CA PRO A 47 -19.68 -11.05 9.01
C PRO A 47 -20.07 -11.12 10.49
N PHE A 48 -20.40 -9.97 11.07
CA PHE A 48 -20.98 -9.93 12.41
C PHE A 48 -22.37 -10.58 12.40
N GLU A 49 -22.60 -11.50 13.33
CA GLU A 49 -23.92 -12.15 13.49
C GLU A 49 -24.87 -11.34 14.33
N ASN A 50 -24.34 -10.61 15.33
CA ASN A 50 -25.12 -9.96 16.39
C ASN A 50 -24.60 -8.54 16.68
N GLY A 51 -25.37 -7.79 17.48
CA GLY A 51 -25.03 -6.45 17.96
C GLY A 51 -25.24 -5.36 16.92
N LYS A 52 -24.63 -4.19 17.16
CA LYS A 52 -24.80 -2.98 16.30
C LYS A 52 -24.22 -3.15 14.90
N LEU A 53 -23.28 -4.07 14.72
CA LEU A 53 -22.63 -4.36 13.44
C LEU A 53 -23.22 -5.60 12.75
N ALA A 54 -24.31 -6.19 13.27
CA ALA A 54 -24.92 -7.37 12.70
C ALA A 54 -25.15 -7.25 11.20
N GLY A 55 -24.74 -8.27 10.45
CA GLY A 55 -24.84 -8.30 9.01
C GLY A 55 -23.72 -7.57 8.26
N LEU A 56 -22.82 -6.84 8.95
CA LEU A 56 -21.71 -6.13 8.31
C LEU A 56 -20.42 -6.97 8.29
N GLY A 57 -19.53 -6.63 7.36
CA GLY A 57 -18.21 -7.24 7.22
C GLY A 57 -18.22 -8.57 6.47
N GLY A 58 -17.17 -9.34 6.69
CA GLY A 58 -16.92 -10.63 6.04
C GLY A 58 -16.05 -10.51 4.78
N ILE A 59 -14.95 -11.28 4.77
CA ILE A 59 -13.96 -11.22 3.67
C ILE A 59 -14.55 -11.64 2.31
N ALA A 60 -15.48 -12.60 2.27
CA ALA A 60 -16.11 -13.04 1.04
C ALA A 60 -16.95 -11.94 0.37
N ARG A 61 -17.67 -11.16 1.19
CA ARG A 61 -18.46 -10.00 0.73
C ARG A 61 -17.53 -8.87 0.26
N ARG A 62 -16.48 -8.59 1.03
CA ARG A 62 -15.45 -7.62 0.66
C ARG A 62 -14.78 -7.99 -0.66
N ALA A 63 -14.39 -9.25 -0.84
CA ALA A 63 -13.83 -9.75 -2.09
C ALA A 63 -14.81 -9.59 -3.30
N THR A 64 -16.10 -9.78 -3.06
CA THR A 64 -17.13 -9.58 -4.11
C THR A 64 -17.23 -8.10 -4.48
N LEU A 65 -17.21 -7.21 -3.49
CA LEU A 65 -17.23 -5.76 -3.70
C LEU A 65 -15.98 -5.28 -4.45
N ILE A 66 -14.79 -5.74 -4.05
CA ILE A 66 -13.53 -5.46 -4.73
C ILE A 66 -13.60 -5.89 -6.20
N ARG A 67 -14.04 -7.12 -6.49
CA ARG A 67 -14.18 -7.63 -7.87
C ARG A 67 -15.14 -6.77 -8.69
N ARG A 68 -16.28 -6.37 -8.12
CA ARG A 68 -17.26 -5.51 -8.79
C ARG A 68 -16.68 -4.13 -9.14
N ILE A 69 -15.93 -3.51 -8.23
CA ILE A 69 -15.29 -2.21 -8.47
C ILE A 69 -14.19 -2.35 -9.52
N ARG A 70 -13.34 -3.38 -9.43
CA ARG A 70 -12.28 -3.66 -10.43
C ARG A 70 -12.85 -3.93 -11.82
N ALA A 71 -14.01 -4.58 -11.94
CA ALA A 71 -14.65 -4.81 -13.23
C ALA A 71 -15.05 -3.50 -13.93
N ASN A 72 -15.41 -2.47 -13.15
CA ASN A 72 -15.75 -1.14 -13.65
C ASN A 72 -14.54 -0.21 -13.80
N ASN A 73 -13.46 -0.49 -13.06
CA ASN A 73 -12.18 0.22 -13.16
C ASN A 73 -11.01 -0.77 -12.95
N PRO A 74 -10.40 -1.27 -14.04
CA PRO A 74 -9.28 -2.21 -13.94
C PRO A 74 -8.01 -1.56 -13.37
N HIS A 75 -7.93 -0.24 -13.35
CA HIS A 75 -6.81 0.51 -12.78
C HIS A 75 -7.02 0.73 -11.27
N THR A 76 -7.11 -0.39 -10.52
CA THR A 76 -7.41 -0.41 -9.09
C THR A 76 -6.34 -1.15 -8.31
N LEU A 77 -5.82 -0.53 -7.25
CA LEU A 77 -5.03 -1.16 -6.20
C LEU A 77 -5.90 -1.40 -4.95
N VAL A 78 -5.64 -2.49 -4.23
CA VAL A 78 -6.27 -2.80 -2.94
C VAL A 78 -5.19 -2.85 -1.87
N LEU A 79 -5.33 -1.99 -0.87
CA LEU A 79 -4.32 -1.66 0.13
C LEU A 79 -4.87 -1.91 1.53
N ASP A 80 -3.97 -2.18 2.50
CA ASP A 80 -4.37 -2.32 3.90
C ASP A 80 -3.37 -1.62 4.82
N ALA A 81 -3.88 -0.95 5.85
CA ALA A 81 -3.07 -0.17 6.79
C ALA A 81 -2.69 -0.95 8.07
N GLY A 82 -2.65 -2.28 8.03
CA GLY A 82 -2.16 -3.13 9.12
C GLY A 82 -3.24 -3.55 10.13
N ASP A 83 -2.81 -4.25 11.17
CA ASP A 83 -3.64 -4.95 12.16
C ASP A 83 -4.63 -5.91 11.50
N THR A 84 -4.06 -6.76 10.65
CA THR A 84 -4.81 -7.84 10.01
C THR A 84 -5.15 -8.95 11.01
N PHE A 85 -4.26 -9.19 11.98
CA PHE A 85 -4.34 -10.28 12.93
C PHE A 85 -5.09 -9.93 14.22
N GLN A 86 -5.35 -10.95 15.04
CA GLN A 86 -5.97 -10.85 16.36
C GLN A 86 -7.46 -10.44 16.31
N GLY A 87 -8.25 -10.89 17.26
CA GLY A 87 -9.64 -10.46 17.47
C GLY A 87 -10.71 -11.54 17.24
N THR A 88 -10.38 -12.67 16.59
CA THR A 88 -11.32 -13.78 16.39
C THR A 88 -10.66 -15.15 16.61
N PRO A 89 -11.47 -16.24 16.78
CA PRO A 89 -10.95 -17.59 16.85
C PRO A 89 -10.09 -18.03 15.65
N TYR A 90 -10.25 -17.42 14.47
CA TYR A 90 -9.43 -17.70 13.29
C TYR A 90 -7.95 -17.47 13.58
N PHE A 91 -7.58 -16.34 14.18
CA PHE A 91 -6.19 -16.08 14.53
C PHE A 91 -5.64 -17.11 15.53
N ASN A 92 -6.44 -17.51 16.52
CA ASN A 92 -6.02 -18.52 17.48
C ASN A 92 -5.75 -19.88 16.83
N ALA A 93 -6.57 -20.26 15.85
CA ALA A 93 -6.48 -21.55 15.15
C ALA A 93 -5.42 -21.54 14.03
N PHE A 94 -5.26 -20.44 13.29
CA PHE A 94 -4.49 -20.40 12.05
C PHE A 94 -3.30 -19.43 12.09
N ALA A 95 -3.10 -18.68 13.19
CA ALA A 95 -1.93 -17.81 13.43
C ALA A 95 -1.61 -16.87 12.24
N GLY A 96 -2.63 -16.27 11.62
CA GLY A 96 -2.50 -15.33 10.51
C GLY A 96 -2.51 -15.96 9.10
N HIS A 97 -2.37 -17.29 8.99
CA HIS A 97 -2.39 -17.95 7.68
C HIS A 97 -3.73 -17.78 6.95
N ALA A 98 -4.86 -17.94 7.64
CA ALA A 98 -6.18 -17.81 7.05
C ALA A 98 -6.45 -16.36 6.58
N GLU A 99 -6.00 -15.39 7.36
CA GLU A 99 -6.13 -13.98 7.08
C GLU A 99 -5.39 -13.62 5.76
N TYR A 100 -4.10 -13.91 5.67
CA TYR A 100 -3.31 -13.58 4.49
C TYR A 100 -3.70 -14.41 3.25
N GLU A 101 -4.12 -15.66 3.42
CA GLU A 101 -4.63 -16.48 2.33
C GLU A 101 -5.92 -15.91 1.75
N THR A 102 -6.87 -15.51 2.61
CA THR A 102 -8.14 -14.93 2.18
C THR A 102 -7.99 -13.51 1.63
N MET A 103 -7.09 -12.68 2.18
CA MET A 103 -6.74 -11.39 1.59
C MET A 103 -6.10 -11.54 0.21
N SER A 104 -5.23 -12.54 0.04
CA SER A 104 -4.65 -12.87 -1.27
C SER A 104 -5.73 -13.29 -2.28
N ALA A 105 -6.71 -14.09 -1.84
CA ALA A 105 -7.84 -14.49 -2.67
C ALA A 105 -8.79 -13.32 -2.99
N ALA A 106 -8.94 -12.37 -2.07
CA ALA A 106 -9.70 -11.13 -2.28
C ALA A 106 -9.00 -10.15 -3.23
N GLY A 107 -7.68 -10.32 -3.45
CA GLY A 107 -6.90 -9.54 -4.40
C GLY A 107 -6.27 -8.29 -3.81
N TYR A 108 -5.79 -8.33 -2.57
CA TYR A 108 -4.94 -7.27 -2.00
C TYR A 108 -3.61 -7.19 -2.75
N ASP A 109 -3.08 -5.97 -2.86
CA ASP A 109 -1.85 -5.67 -3.61
C ASP A 109 -0.68 -5.29 -2.69
N CYS A 110 -0.91 -4.50 -1.63
CA CYS A 110 0.12 -4.04 -0.70
C CYS A 110 -0.47 -3.76 0.69
N VAL A 111 0.30 -4.08 1.74
CA VAL A 111 -0.11 -3.98 3.15
C VAL A 111 1.03 -3.38 3.96
N THR A 112 0.73 -2.57 4.99
CA THR A 112 1.72 -2.24 6.02
C THR A 112 1.54 -3.13 7.26
N LEU A 113 2.40 -2.96 8.27
CA LEU A 113 2.37 -3.74 9.49
C LEU A 113 1.78 -2.93 10.64
N GLY A 114 0.81 -3.52 11.36
CA GLY A 114 0.34 -3.01 12.63
C GLY A 114 0.98 -3.74 13.82
N ASN A 115 0.62 -3.35 15.04
CA ASN A 115 1.16 -3.96 16.27
C ASN A 115 0.66 -5.40 16.46
N HIS A 116 -0.59 -5.68 16.14
CA HIS A 116 -1.16 -7.03 16.29
C HIS A 116 -0.65 -8.01 15.24
N ASP A 117 -0.04 -7.57 14.15
CA ASP A 117 0.62 -8.47 13.21
C ASP A 117 1.83 -9.19 13.83
N PHE A 118 2.32 -8.68 14.98
CA PHE A 118 3.40 -9.30 15.76
C PHE A 118 2.90 -10.23 16.89
N ASP A 119 1.60 -10.46 17.10
CA ASP A 119 1.05 -11.22 18.24
C ASP A 119 1.47 -12.72 18.28
N LYS A 120 2.07 -13.24 17.22
CA LYS A 120 2.73 -14.57 17.19
C LYS A 120 4.25 -14.48 17.06
N GLY A 121 4.80 -13.30 17.32
CA GLY A 121 6.23 -13.02 17.14
C GLY A 121 6.63 -12.92 15.67
N VAL A 122 7.88 -12.53 15.45
CA VAL A 122 8.44 -12.37 14.09
C VAL A 122 8.37 -13.66 13.26
N ASP A 123 8.67 -14.81 13.88
CA ASP A 123 8.63 -16.10 13.17
C ASP A 123 7.19 -16.49 12.76
N GLY A 124 6.20 -16.20 13.60
CA GLY A 124 4.79 -16.40 13.27
C GLY A 124 4.33 -15.51 12.13
N LEU A 125 4.70 -14.23 12.16
CA LEU A 125 4.43 -13.29 11.07
C LEU A 125 5.06 -13.75 9.76
N VAL A 126 6.35 -14.12 9.76
CA VAL A 126 7.07 -14.64 8.58
C VAL A 126 6.41 -15.91 8.03
N SER A 127 5.96 -16.79 8.92
CA SER A 127 5.22 -17.99 8.52
C SER A 127 3.90 -17.66 7.84
N ALA A 128 3.10 -16.74 8.40
CA ALA A 128 1.85 -16.29 7.80
C ALA A 128 2.07 -15.61 6.44
N MET A 129 3.13 -14.81 6.31
CA MET A 129 3.51 -14.12 5.05
C MET A 129 3.75 -15.08 3.88
N GLN A 130 3.98 -16.39 4.12
CA GLN A 130 4.08 -17.39 3.05
C GLN A 130 2.75 -17.59 2.30
N LYS A 131 1.62 -17.22 2.90
CA LYS A 131 0.28 -17.27 2.29
C LYS A 131 -0.07 -15.98 1.52
N ALA A 132 0.69 -14.93 1.72
CA ALA A 132 0.47 -13.65 1.06
C ALA A 132 0.97 -13.66 -0.40
N ARG A 133 0.13 -13.15 -1.30
CA ARG A 133 0.48 -12.82 -2.70
C ARG A 133 0.48 -11.32 -2.95
N PHE A 134 0.56 -10.55 -1.91
CA PHE A 134 0.72 -9.09 -1.89
C PHE A 134 2.04 -8.73 -1.22
N SER A 135 2.49 -7.51 -1.43
CA SER A 135 3.73 -6.99 -0.84
C SER A 135 3.50 -6.38 0.54
N PHE A 136 4.60 -6.21 1.28
CA PHE A 136 4.61 -5.55 2.57
C PHE A 136 5.55 -4.35 2.55
N VAL A 137 5.08 -3.21 3.04
CA VAL A 137 5.86 -1.97 3.14
C VAL A 137 5.92 -1.49 4.58
N CYS A 138 7.12 -1.11 5.05
CA CYS A 138 7.31 -0.40 6.31
C CYS A 138 8.65 0.33 6.31
N ALA A 139 8.64 1.66 6.40
CA ALA A 139 9.83 2.49 6.29
C ALA A 139 10.47 2.84 7.64
N ASN A 140 9.70 2.74 8.74
CA ASN A 140 10.18 3.13 10.07
C ASN A 140 10.45 1.95 11.01
N TYR A 141 10.53 0.73 10.47
CA TYR A 141 11.05 -0.43 11.19
C TYR A 141 12.43 -0.81 10.64
N ASP A 142 13.44 -0.75 11.50
CA ASP A 142 14.76 -1.28 11.20
C ASP A 142 14.76 -2.78 11.51
N ILE A 143 14.82 -3.60 10.47
CA ILE A 143 14.57 -5.05 10.55
C ILE A 143 15.88 -5.81 10.40
N ASP A 144 16.35 -6.40 11.50
CA ASP A 144 17.53 -7.29 11.52
C ASP A 144 17.14 -8.77 11.34
N ALA A 145 15.89 -9.15 11.65
CA ALA A 145 15.37 -10.51 11.50
C ALA A 145 15.36 -10.93 10.00
N PRO A 146 16.20 -11.90 9.56
CA PRO A 146 16.42 -12.14 8.12
C PRO A 146 15.17 -12.56 7.35
N GLY A 147 14.30 -13.37 7.98
CA GLY A 147 13.05 -13.83 7.37
C GLY A 147 12.08 -12.70 7.08
N LEU A 148 11.95 -11.74 8.01
CA LEU A 148 11.09 -10.57 7.85
C LEU A 148 11.70 -9.54 6.90
N ARG A 149 13.02 -9.29 7.02
CA ARG A 149 13.77 -8.38 6.14
C ARG A 149 13.66 -8.75 4.65
N ALA A 150 13.56 -10.04 4.35
CA ALA A 150 13.37 -10.51 2.97
C ALA A 150 11.96 -10.27 2.42
N ARG A 151 11.02 -9.85 3.25
CA ARG A 151 9.59 -9.71 2.92
C ARG A 151 9.07 -8.28 2.96
N VAL A 152 9.71 -7.42 3.75
CA VAL A 152 9.26 -6.05 3.99
C VAL A 152 10.24 -5.08 3.36
N VAL A 153 9.73 -4.17 2.55
CA VAL A 153 10.53 -3.10 1.93
C VAL A 153 10.06 -1.73 2.44
N PRO A 154 10.94 -0.71 2.48
CA PRO A 154 10.52 0.61 2.96
C PRO A 154 9.53 1.30 2.02
N THR A 155 9.74 1.14 0.71
CA THR A 155 8.92 1.78 -0.35
C THR A 155 8.70 0.82 -1.51
N GLU A 156 7.61 1.02 -2.24
CA GLU A 156 7.31 0.28 -3.46
C GLU A 156 6.70 1.21 -4.53
N VAL A 157 6.96 0.94 -5.80
CA VAL A 157 6.30 1.64 -6.91
C VAL A 157 5.43 0.66 -7.68
N ARG A 158 4.15 0.99 -7.81
CA ARG A 158 3.18 0.27 -8.64
C ARG A 158 2.88 1.06 -9.91
N VAL A 159 3.00 0.41 -11.06
CA VAL A 159 2.58 1.00 -12.34
C VAL A 159 1.18 0.52 -12.68
N VAL A 160 0.22 1.44 -12.67
CA VAL A 160 -1.20 1.15 -12.88
C VAL A 160 -1.74 2.07 -13.97
N GLY A 161 -2.14 1.50 -15.10
CA GLY A 161 -2.61 2.29 -16.24
C GLY A 161 -1.60 3.33 -16.76
N GLY A 162 -0.31 3.03 -16.65
CA GLY A 162 0.78 3.94 -17.03
C GLY A 162 1.11 5.01 -15.97
N ARG A 163 0.37 5.09 -14.86
CA ARG A 163 0.69 5.95 -13.70
C ARG A 163 1.59 5.22 -12.71
N ARG A 164 2.57 5.92 -12.18
CA ARG A 164 3.50 5.43 -11.16
C ARG A 164 2.99 5.86 -9.77
N ILE A 165 2.50 4.92 -8.99
CA ILE A 165 2.01 5.15 -7.63
C ILE A 165 3.08 4.69 -6.65
N GLY A 166 3.65 5.62 -5.88
CA GLY A 166 4.60 5.34 -4.82
C GLY A 166 3.87 4.99 -3.53
N LEU A 167 4.24 3.85 -2.95
CA LEU A 167 3.71 3.36 -1.69
C LEU A 167 4.82 3.32 -0.65
N PHE A 168 4.54 3.68 0.59
CA PHE A 168 5.39 3.40 1.74
C PHE A 168 4.55 3.09 2.97
N GLY A 169 5.11 2.36 3.92
CA GLY A 169 4.42 1.98 5.15
C GLY A 169 5.02 2.64 6.39
N LEU A 170 4.20 2.81 7.42
CA LEU A 170 4.63 3.25 8.75
C LEU A 170 3.93 2.40 9.81
N GLY A 171 4.71 1.87 10.75
CA GLY A 171 4.21 1.13 11.91
C GLY A 171 4.30 1.94 13.19
N VAL A 172 3.44 1.64 14.14
CA VAL A 172 3.37 2.26 15.47
C VAL A 172 4.56 1.83 16.35
N ASN A 173 4.91 2.64 17.35
CA ASN A 173 5.88 2.26 18.37
C ASN A 173 5.39 1.04 19.18
N PHE A 174 6.23 0.02 19.32
CA PHE A 174 5.91 -1.21 20.07
C PHE A 174 5.76 -1.01 21.58
N LYS A 175 6.24 0.12 22.11
CA LYS A 175 6.22 0.41 23.56
C LYS A 175 4.81 0.27 24.12
N ASN A 176 4.65 -0.57 25.15
CA ASN A 176 3.38 -0.89 25.80
C ASN A 176 2.33 -1.61 24.92
N LEU A 177 2.62 -1.90 23.66
CA LEU A 177 1.70 -2.57 22.73
C LEU A 177 2.14 -4.00 22.40
N VAL A 178 3.45 -4.22 22.20
CA VAL A 178 3.99 -5.52 21.79
C VAL A 178 5.10 -5.94 22.75
N ALA A 179 5.05 -7.14 23.29
CA ALA A 179 6.11 -7.65 24.14
C ALA A 179 7.45 -7.73 23.39
N ALA A 180 8.56 -7.36 24.03
CA ALA A 180 9.88 -7.29 23.38
C ALA A 180 10.31 -8.60 22.70
N SER A 181 9.92 -9.75 23.24
CA SER A 181 10.18 -11.04 22.60
C SER A 181 9.44 -11.26 21.27
N TYR A 182 8.32 -10.57 21.06
CA TYR A 182 7.48 -10.73 19.86
C TYR A 182 7.95 -9.88 18.69
N HIS A 183 8.70 -8.80 18.95
CA HIS A 183 9.33 -7.99 17.91
C HIS A 183 10.86 -8.10 17.93
N ALA A 184 11.41 -9.21 18.42
CA ALA A 184 12.85 -9.44 18.46
C ALA A 184 13.48 -9.30 17.07
N GLY A 185 14.52 -8.45 16.96
CA GLY A 185 15.17 -8.15 15.68
C GLY A 185 14.41 -7.11 14.83
N VAL A 186 13.44 -6.41 15.41
CA VAL A 186 12.76 -5.26 14.80
C VAL A 186 12.82 -4.07 15.74
N ARG A 187 13.39 -2.96 15.28
CA ARG A 187 13.49 -1.71 16.03
C ARG A 187 12.63 -0.64 15.40
N TYR A 188 11.81 0.01 16.20
CA TYR A 188 11.09 1.20 15.80
C TYR A 188 12.05 2.37 15.61
N THR A 189 11.83 3.17 14.57
CA THR A 189 12.47 4.47 14.34
C THR A 189 11.42 5.55 14.17
N PRO A 190 11.73 6.83 14.49
CA PRO A 190 10.76 7.92 14.40
C PRO A 190 10.13 7.99 12.98
N PRO A 191 8.79 8.08 12.87
CA PRO A 191 8.10 7.96 11.57
C PRO A 191 8.29 9.20 10.69
N VAL A 192 8.41 10.40 11.25
CA VAL A 192 8.53 11.64 10.45
C VAL A 192 9.81 11.65 9.60
N PRO A 193 11.03 11.40 10.15
CA PRO A 193 12.23 11.27 9.33
C PRO A 193 12.17 10.13 8.30
N ALA A 194 11.59 8.98 8.67
CA ALA A 194 11.44 7.84 7.79
C ALA A 194 10.51 8.16 6.61
N ALA A 195 9.37 8.79 6.88
CA ALA A 195 8.43 9.24 5.86
C ALA A 195 9.05 10.30 4.93
N ALA A 196 9.78 11.29 5.50
CA ALA A 196 10.46 12.30 4.69
C ALA A 196 11.48 11.68 3.72
N ALA A 197 12.25 10.68 4.18
CA ALA A 197 13.20 9.95 3.34
C ALA A 197 12.48 9.13 2.26
N ALA A 198 11.37 8.43 2.60
CA ALA A 198 10.56 7.67 1.67
C ALA A 198 9.94 8.56 0.59
N VAL A 199 9.33 9.68 0.98
CA VAL A 199 8.75 10.66 0.04
C VAL A 199 9.81 11.21 -0.91
N LYS A 200 10.96 11.61 -0.36
CA LYS A 200 12.08 12.11 -1.18
C LYS A 200 12.53 11.08 -2.21
N HIS A 201 12.75 9.83 -1.79
CA HIS A 201 13.12 8.75 -2.70
C HIS A 201 12.06 8.54 -3.80
N LEU A 202 10.79 8.43 -3.42
CA LEU A 202 9.70 8.21 -4.36
C LEU A 202 9.54 9.37 -5.35
N ARG A 203 9.64 10.63 -4.90
CA ARG A 203 9.46 11.81 -5.76
C ARG A 203 10.68 12.09 -6.63
N GLU A 204 11.89 12.11 -6.03
CA GLU A 204 13.11 12.58 -6.70
C GLU A 204 13.82 11.47 -7.47
N THR A 205 13.81 10.22 -6.95
CA THR A 205 14.51 9.09 -7.59
C THR A 205 13.58 8.28 -8.47
N GLU A 206 12.39 7.93 -7.96
CA GLU A 206 11.43 7.10 -8.68
C GLU A 206 10.51 7.91 -9.61
N GLY A 207 10.36 9.22 -9.39
CA GLY A 207 9.55 10.09 -10.25
C GLY A 207 8.08 9.68 -10.30
N VAL A 208 7.47 9.37 -9.13
CA VAL A 208 6.09 8.89 -9.06
C VAL A 208 5.07 9.99 -9.28
N ASP A 209 3.92 9.64 -9.88
CA ASP A 209 2.79 10.56 -10.11
C ASP A 209 2.04 10.89 -8.80
N ALA A 210 1.94 9.94 -7.87
CA ALA A 210 1.33 10.12 -6.56
C ALA A 210 2.07 9.32 -5.48
N VAL A 211 2.05 9.82 -4.22
CA VAL A 211 2.62 9.16 -3.04
C VAL A 211 1.51 8.84 -2.05
N VAL A 212 1.42 7.58 -1.65
CA VAL A 212 0.45 7.05 -0.70
C VAL A 212 1.18 6.44 0.50
N ALA A 213 0.87 6.90 1.69
CA ALA A 213 1.31 6.31 2.94
C ALA A 213 0.27 5.29 3.42
N LEU A 214 0.69 4.07 3.73
CA LEU A 214 -0.07 3.11 4.52
C LEU A 214 0.40 3.26 5.96
N SER A 215 -0.42 3.87 6.80
CA SER A 215 -0.01 4.28 8.14
C SER A 215 -0.75 3.52 9.22
N HIS A 216 0.03 2.93 10.13
CA HIS A 216 -0.52 2.34 11.34
C HIS A 216 -0.14 3.14 12.58
N LEU A 217 -0.03 4.47 12.46
CA LEU A 217 0.34 5.37 13.56
C LEU A 217 -0.85 5.76 14.44
N GLY A 218 -2.05 5.72 13.88
CA GLY A 218 -3.26 6.30 14.47
C GLY A 218 -3.61 7.66 13.88
N TYR A 219 -4.88 8.06 14.04
CA TYR A 219 -5.40 9.28 13.42
C TYR A 219 -4.76 10.54 14.01
N PHE A 220 -4.74 10.68 15.33
CA PHE A 220 -3.98 11.68 16.07
C PHE A 220 -2.87 11.04 16.88
N GLY A 221 -1.81 11.81 17.12
CA GLY A 221 -0.69 11.39 17.96
C GLY A 221 -1.08 11.09 19.40
N HIS A 222 -0.32 10.23 20.05
CA HIS A 222 -0.47 9.85 21.45
C HIS A 222 0.90 9.62 22.10
N ASP A 223 1.05 9.97 23.39
CA ASP A 223 2.28 9.76 24.17
C ASP A 223 3.56 10.28 23.50
N ASP A 224 3.54 11.50 22.98
CA ASP A 224 4.62 12.16 22.23
C ASP A 224 4.99 11.52 20.87
N GLU A 225 4.22 10.51 20.42
CA GLU A 225 4.35 9.93 19.08
C GLU A 225 3.36 10.59 18.11
N PRO A 226 3.76 10.95 16.88
CA PRO A 226 2.87 11.56 15.92
C PRO A 226 1.90 10.53 15.34
N GLY A 227 0.65 10.98 15.11
CA GLY A 227 -0.32 10.27 14.29
C GLY A 227 -0.30 10.75 12.84
N ASP A 228 -1.34 10.37 12.09
CA ASP A 228 -1.47 10.66 10.66
C ASP A 228 -1.58 12.17 10.38
N VAL A 229 -2.24 12.91 11.28
CA VAL A 229 -2.42 14.37 11.13
C VAL A 229 -1.08 15.08 11.32
N GLU A 230 -0.38 14.82 12.42
CA GLU A 230 0.93 15.42 12.71
C GLU A 230 1.99 15.00 11.67
N LEU A 231 1.92 13.77 11.16
CA LEU A 231 2.74 13.30 10.06
C LEU A 231 2.51 14.13 8.79
N ALA A 232 1.24 14.34 8.40
CA ALA A 232 0.89 15.10 7.21
C ALA A 232 1.26 16.58 7.31
N GLU A 233 1.22 17.16 8.53
CA GLU A 233 1.68 18.53 8.81
C GLU A 233 3.21 18.67 8.75
N ALA A 234 3.94 17.60 9.12
CA ALA A 234 5.40 17.59 9.20
C ALA A 234 6.07 17.22 7.86
N VAL A 235 5.43 16.41 7.01
CA VAL A 235 6.04 15.83 5.80
C VAL A 235 5.27 16.26 4.55
N ASP A 236 5.87 17.16 3.76
CA ASP A 236 5.35 17.53 2.45
C ASP A 236 5.50 16.38 1.43
N GLY A 237 4.61 16.34 0.44
CA GLY A 237 4.74 15.44 -0.70
C GLY A 237 3.94 14.14 -0.60
N ILE A 238 3.22 13.89 0.50
CA ILE A 238 2.26 12.80 0.64
C ILE A 238 0.91 13.25 0.06
N ASP A 239 0.32 12.53 -0.90
CA ASP A 239 -1.00 12.86 -1.45
C ASP A 239 -2.13 12.24 -0.64
N VAL A 240 -1.94 11.00 -0.18
CA VAL A 240 -2.93 10.25 0.61
C VAL A 240 -2.24 9.53 1.76
N VAL A 241 -2.85 9.60 2.94
CA VAL A 241 -2.56 8.73 4.08
C VAL A 241 -3.76 7.81 4.28
N ILE A 242 -3.55 6.52 4.17
CA ILE A 242 -4.51 5.48 4.54
C ILE A 242 -4.13 5.04 5.95
N GLY A 243 -4.91 5.47 6.94
CA GLY A 243 -4.63 5.27 8.35
C GLY A 243 -5.22 4.01 8.95
N GLY A 244 -4.69 3.62 10.13
CA GLY A 244 -5.13 2.50 10.94
C GLY A 244 -4.95 2.77 12.45
N HIS A 245 -4.86 1.70 13.26
CA HIS A 245 -4.55 1.67 14.68
C HIS A 245 -5.67 2.20 15.61
N THR A 246 -6.14 3.40 15.42
CA THR A 246 -7.15 4.02 16.29
C THR A 246 -8.59 3.65 15.95
N HIS A 247 -8.81 2.79 14.94
CA HIS A 247 -10.15 2.38 14.48
C HIS A 247 -11.06 3.56 14.16
N SER A 248 -10.48 4.70 13.78
CA SER A 248 -11.25 5.91 13.47
C SER A 248 -12.09 5.72 12.21
N PHE A 249 -13.33 6.18 12.25
CA PHE A 249 -14.18 6.19 11.07
C PHE A 249 -14.33 7.63 10.57
N LEU A 250 -13.66 7.92 9.45
CA LEU A 250 -13.70 9.24 8.80
C LEU A 250 -14.68 9.17 7.64
N ASP A 251 -15.88 9.71 7.84
CA ASP A 251 -16.93 9.80 6.80
C ASP A 251 -16.51 10.67 5.61
N LYS A 252 -15.58 11.58 5.86
CA LYS A 252 -14.89 12.43 4.88
C LYS A 252 -13.40 12.46 5.17
N PRO A 253 -12.55 12.66 4.14
CA PRO A 253 -11.12 12.78 4.37
C PRO A 253 -10.81 14.00 5.26
N HIS A 254 -9.89 13.83 6.20
CA HIS A 254 -9.25 14.97 6.83
C HIS A 254 -8.20 15.53 5.86
N ILE A 255 -8.27 16.81 5.59
CA ILE A 255 -7.40 17.47 4.61
C ILE A 255 -6.40 18.36 5.35
N VAL A 256 -5.11 18.08 5.13
CA VAL A 256 -4.00 18.91 5.60
C VAL A 256 -3.44 19.69 4.41
N GLU A 257 -3.43 21.02 4.52
CA GLU A 257 -2.81 21.90 3.50
C GLU A 257 -1.28 21.84 3.67
N ARG A 258 -0.56 21.52 2.58
CA ARG A 258 0.90 21.40 2.60
C ARG A 258 1.60 22.75 2.49
N LYS A 259 2.73 22.90 3.16
CA LYS A 259 3.54 24.14 3.13
C LYS A 259 4.03 24.51 1.74
N THR A 260 4.35 23.51 0.91
CA THR A 260 4.82 23.70 -0.47
C THR A 260 3.69 23.82 -1.49
N GLY A 261 2.45 23.84 -1.04
CA GLY A 261 1.23 23.82 -1.86
C GLY A 261 0.74 22.40 -2.11
N GLY A 262 -0.56 22.28 -2.37
CA GLY A 262 -1.26 21.01 -2.49
C GLY A 262 -1.80 20.50 -1.15
N ARG A 263 -2.33 19.27 -1.13
CA ARG A 263 -3.08 18.72 0.00
C ARG A 263 -2.67 17.29 0.28
N THR A 264 -2.70 16.92 1.55
CA THR A 264 -2.67 15.54 1.99
C THR A 264 -4.07 15.14 2.46
N HIS A 265 -4.59 14.03 1.94
CA HIS A 265 -5.91 13.51 2.30
C HIS A 265 -5.72 12.30 3.22
N ILE A 266 -6.20 12.39 4.45
CA ILE A 266 -6.14 11.31 5.44
C ILE A 266 -7.49 10.61 5.44
N VAL A 267 -7.48 9.28 5.28
CA VAL A 267 -8.66 8.41 5.27
C VAL A 267 -8.46 7.23 6.21
N GLN A 268 -9.53 6.83 6.92
CA GLN A 268 -9.58 5.63 7.76
C GLN A 268 -11.03 5.14 7.82
N VAL A 269 -11.26 3.82 7.79
CA VAL A 269 -12.62 3.26 7.62
C VAL A 269 -13.08 2.38 8.78
N GLY A 270 -12.72 2.77 9.99
CA GLY A 270 -13.11 2.05 11.20
C GLY A 270 -12.28 0.78 11.40
N PHE A 271 -12.92 -0.37 11.58
CA PHE A 271 -12.25 -1.64 11.86
C PHE A 271 -13.07 -2.84 11.40
N ALA A 272 -12.48 -4.06 11.57
CA ALA A 272 -13.12 -5.36 11.32
C ALA A 272 -13.63 -5.55 9.88
N GLY A 273 -13.16 -4.74 8.94
CA GLY A 273 -13.54 -4.84 7.53
C GLY A 273 -15.03 -4.63 7.27
N THR A 274 -15.71 -3.87 8.13
CA THR A 274 -17.13 -3.51 7.97
C THR A 274 -17.35 -2.53 6.84
N HIS A 275 -16.29 -1.80 6.47
CA HIS A 275 -16.27 -0.84 5.37
C HIS A 275 -15.06 -1.08 4.46
N LEU A 276 -15.20 -0.68 3.20
CA LEU A 276 -14.15 -0.61 2.21
C LEU A 276 -14.07 0.85 1.75
N GLY A 277 -12.94 1.50 2.00
CA GLY A 277 -12.69 2.84 1.51
C GLY A 277 -12.28 2.82 0.04
N GLN A 278 -12.64 3.86 -0.69
CA GLN A 278 -12.22 4.11 -2.06
C GLN A 278 -11.66 5.53 -2.16
N VAL A 279 -10.48 5.63 -2.71
CA VAL A 279 -9.82 6.89 -3.07
C VAL A 279 -9.56 6.87 -4.56
N ASP A 280 -10.15 7.78 -5.30
CA ASP A 280 -9.88 7.98 -6.72
C ASP A 280 -8.85 9.09 -6.89
N LEU A 281 -7.68 8.74 -7.40
CA LEU A 281 -6.63 9.65 -7.82
C LEU A 281 -6.90 10.07 -9.26
N MET A 282 -7.29 11.33 -9.46
CA MET A 282 -7.55 11.90 -10.77
C MET A 282 -6.31 12.66 -11.24
N PHE A 283 -5.83 12.34 -12.43
CA PHE A 283 -4.63 12.94 -13.02
C PHE A 283 -5.03 13.88 -14.16
N PRO A 284 -5.26 15.17 -13.87
CA PRO A 284 -5.58 16.14 -14.92
C PRO A 284 -4.39 16.34 -15.87
N ALA A 285 -4.66 16.83 -17.08
CA ALA A 285 -3.60 17.11 -18.07
C ALA A 285 -2.58 18.14 -17.57
N ARG A 286 -2.93 18.96 -16.59
CA ARG A 286 -2.06 19.94 -15.93
C ARG A 286 -2.38 20.03 -14.44
N GLY A 287 -1.35 20.20 -13.62
CA GLY A 287 -1.47 20.33 -12.16
C GLY A 287 -1.31 19.00 -11.41
N PRO A 288 -1.39 19.04 -10.08
CA PRO A 288 -1.26 17.87 -9.22
C PRO A 288 -2.44 16.93 -9.35
N ALA A 289 -2.27 15.69 -8.89
CA ALA A 289 -3.36 14.75 -8.74
C ALA A 289 -4.45 15.32 -7.83
N GLN A 290 -5.71 15.07 -8.20
CA GLN A 290 -6.88 15.42 -7.40
C GLN A 290 -7.42 14.16 -6.73
N VAL A 291 -7.99 14.29 -5.55
CA VAL A 291 -8.47 13.17 -4.74
C VAL A 291 -9.98 13.28 -4.55
N ALA A 292 -10.69 12.19 -4.86
CA ALA A 292 -12.09 12.00 -4.48
C ALA A 292 -12.22 10.72 -3.64
N THR A 293 -13.13 10.71 -2.66
CA THR A 293 -13.29 9.58 -1.75
C THR A 293 -14.73 9.07 -1.72
N THR A 294 -14.87 7.77 -1.50
CA THR A 294 -16.15 7.08 -1.30
C THR A 294 -15.97 5.99 -0.25
N ILE A 295 -16.98 5.74 0.57
CA ILE A 295 -17.00 4.64 1.52
C ILE A 295 -18.10 3.67 1.15
N HIS A 296 -17.76 2.39 1.07
CA HIS A 296 -18.69 1.30 0.79
C HIS A 296 -18.91 0.48 2.04
N THR A 297 -20.14 0.30 2.46
CA THR A 297 -20.48 -0.64 3.53
C THR A 297 -20.40 -2.06 3.01
N VAL A 298 -19.68 -2.93 3.73
CA VAL A 298 -19.52 -4.35 3.39
C VAL A 298 -20.69 -5.14 4.00
N GLN A 299 -21.72 -5.39 3.20
CA GLN A 299 -22.93 -6.10 3.59
C GLN A 299 -23.49 -6.96 2.46
N VAL A 300 -24.55 -7.71 2.72
CA VAL A 300 -25.29 -8.40 1.65
C VAL A 300 -25.90 -7.36 0.72
N ALA A 301 -25.70 -7.55 -0.57
CA ALA A 301 -26.29 -6.71 -1.63
C ALA A 301 -27.78 -7.01 -1.78
#